data_c3f51dd7caa7dcc1464cedd186c00c7b
#
_entry.id   c3f51dd7caa7dcc1464cedd186c00c7b
#
_cell.length_a   1.000
_cell.length_b   1.000
_cell.length_c   1.000
_cell.angle_alpha   90.00
_cell.angle_beta   90.00
_cell.angle_gamma   90.00
#
_symmetry.space_group_name_H-M   'P 1'
#
loop_
_entity.id
_entity.type
_entity.pdbx_description
1 polymer ?
#
loop_
_entity_poly.entity_id
_entity_poly.type
_entity_poly.pdbx_seq_one_letter_code
_entity_poly.pdbx_strand_id
1 'polypeptide(L)'
;MVHTKTSHHDRMEVFLEKYREPLPKPLEELERKALSEDVPIIRSGTRDMLRFLLRERKPKEVLEIGTAVGFSALCMREYLPKSSHITTIEKVEMRLKEARENLEMLDEDDRITLLEGDAIEVLKELLTKEKSYDFIFMDAAKGQYLNFLPDVIALMADDAMLVSDNIFHDGGLAGLILPVMLCTYVRSIYPCFLPL
;
A
#
# COMPACT_ATOMS: atom_id res chain seq x y z
N MET A 1 36.80 -16.64 -9.78
CA MET A 1 35.76 -17.11 -8.86
C MET A 1 35.46 -15.95 -7.89
N VAL A 2 34.44 -15.17 -8.14
CA VAL A 2 34.02 -14.10 -7.23
C VAL A 2 33.03 -14.74 -6.24
N HIS A 3 33.51 -15.00 -5.02
CA HIS A 3 32.62 -15.35 -3.91
C HIS A 3 31.82 -14.10 -3.54
N THR A 4 30.64 -13.93 -4.09
CA THR A 4 29.63 -13.04 -3.54
C THR A 4 29.23 -13.57 -2.16
N LYS A 5 29.72 -12.91 -1.11
CA LYS A 5 29.24 -13.17 0.25
C LYS A 5 27.75 -12.80 0.26
N THR A 6 26.89 -13.81 0.27
CA THR A 6 25.46 -13.63 0.57
C THR A 6 25.36 -12.91 1.91
N SER A 7 24.72 -11.76 1.94
CA SER A 7 24.59 -10.97 3.17
C SER A 7 23.72 -11.73 4.18
N HIS A 8 23.85 -11.41 5.47
CA HIS A 8 22.94 -11.98 6.49
C HIS A 8 21.48 -11.69 6.19
N HIS A 9 21.22 -10.58 5.51
CA HIS A 9 19.90 -10.17 5.05
C HIS A 9 19.34 -11.15 4.01
N ASP A 10 20.12 -11.50 2.97
CA ASP A 10 19.69 -12.45 1.93
C ASP A 10 19.34 -13.82 2.50
N ARG A 11 20.09 -14.25 3.53
CA ARG A 11 19.83 -15.55 4.19
C ARG A 11 18.53 -15.54 4.99
N MET A 12 18.21 -14.44 5.64
CA MET A 12 16.97 -14.29 6.40
C MET A 12 15.76 -14.21 5.44
N GLU A 13 15.87 -13.48 4.35
CA GLU A 13 14.82 -13.45 3.33
C GLU A 13 14.53 -14.83 2.75
N VAL A 14 15.58 -15.57 2.35
CA VAL A 14 15.44 -16.95 1.84
C VAL A 14 14.83 -17.89 2.89
N PHE A 15 15.13 -17.67 4.18
CA PHE A 15 14.52 -18.44 5.25
C PHE A 15 13.04 -18.12 5.42
N LEU A 16 12.68 -16.84 5.48
CA LEU A 16 11.29 -16.38 5.63
C LEU A 16 10.42 -16.79 4.45
N GLU A 17 10.98 -16.79 3.22
CA GLU A 17 10.27 -17.22 2.00
C GLU A 17 9.63 -18.60 2.14
N LYS A 18 10.29 -19.53 2.83
CA LYS A 18 9.78 -20.90 3.03
C LYS A 18 8.53 -20.97 3.92
N TYR A 19 8.27 -19.94 4.69
CA TYR A 19 7.14 -19.88 5.63
C TYR A 19 6.07 -18.90 5.18
N ARG A 20 6.26 -18.25 4.02
CA ARG A 20 5.25 -17.34 3.47
C ARG A 20 4.02 -18.12 3.00
N GLU A 21 2.87 -17.53 3.29
CA GLU A 21 1.63 -17.99 2.70
C GLU A 21 1.66 -17.68 1.20
N PRO A 22 1.44 -18.70 0.32
CA PRO A 22 1.46 -18.48 -1.12
C PRO A 22 0.35 -17.53 -1.53
N LEU A 23 0.58 -16.77 -2.57
CA LEU A 23 -0.46 -15.99 -3.23
C LEU A 23 -1.39 -16.90 -4.04
N PRO A 24 -2.64 -16.48 -4.29
CA PRO A 24 -3.43 -17.07 -5.36
C PRO A 24 -2.67 -17.05 -6.69
N LYS A 25 -2.79 -18.13 -7.49
CA LYS A 25 -2.05 -18.25 -8.75
C LYS A 25 -2.12 -17.03 -9.67
N PRO A 26 -3.29 -16.37 -9.87
CA PRO A 26 -3.35 -15.19 -10.70
C PRO A 26 -2.50 -14.03 -10.17
N LEU A 27 -2.40 -13.87 -8.85
CA LEU A 27 -1.57 -12.85 -8.23
C LEU A 27 -0.06 -13.20 -8.30
N GLU A 28 0.31 -14.48 -8.20
CA GLU A 28 1.69 -14.93 -8.44
C GLU A 28 2.12 -14.65 -9.89
N GLU A 29 1.22 -14.83 -10.85
CA GLU A 29 1.48 -14.54 -12.25
C GLU A 29 1.63 -13.03 -12.49
N LEU A 30 0.78 -12.22 -11.87
CA LEU A 30 0.87 -10.76 -11.92
C LEU A 30 2.17 -10.26 -11.27
N GLU A 31 2.56 -10.78 -10.09
CA GLU A 31 3.83 -10.47 -9.43
C GLU A 31 5.01 -10.77 -10.35
N ARG A 32 5.05 -11.96 -10.93
CA ARG A 32 6.12 -12.38 -11.84
C ARG A 32 6.19 -11.50 -13.08
N LYS A 33 5.04 -11.15 -13.68
CA LYS A 33 4.98 -10.25 -14.85
C LYS A 33 5.54 -8.88 -14.47
N ALA A 34 5.03 -8.28 -13.39
CA ALA A 34 5.45 -6.95 -12.94
C ALA A 34 6.97 -6.90 -12.67
N LEU A 35 7.52 -7.91 -11.99
CA LEU A 35 8.96 -8.00 -11.74
C LEU A 35 9.77 -8.17 -13.03
N SER A 36 9.27 -8.91 -14.02
CA SER A 36 9.97 -9.08 -15.32
C SER A 36 9.99 -7.82 -16.17
N GLU A 37 9.06 -6.90 -15.92
CA GLU A 37 8.92 -5.61 -16.61
C GLU A 37 9.47 -4.43 -15.78
N ASP A 38 10.22 -4.72 -14.71
CA ASP A 38 10.79 -3.74 -13.78
C ASP A 38 9.74 -2.76 -13.21
N VAL A 39 8.50 -3.23 -13.03
CA VAL A 39 7.44 -2.45 -12.37
C VAL A 39 7.72 -2.42 -10.87
N PRO A 40 7.79 -1.23 -10.26
CA PRO A 40 7.92 -1.13 -8.81
C PRO A 40 6.61 -1.58 -8.14
N ILE A 41 6.64 -2.78 -7.55
CA ILE A 41 5.55 -3.32 -6.74
C ILE A 41 6.02 -3.52 -5.30
N ILE A 42 5.07 -3.63 -4.37
CA ILE A 42 5.39 -3.89 -2.96
C ILE A 42 6.23 -5.16 -2.80
N ARG A 43 7.21 -5.10 -1.92
CA ARG A 43 8.04 -6.25 -1.59
C ARG A 43 7.27 -7.26 -0.75
N SER A 44 7.72 -8.50 -0.76
CA SER A 44 7.10 -9.58 0.02
C SER A 44 7.01 -9.27 1.52
N GLY A 45 8.01 -8.61 2.10
CA GLY A 45 7.96 -8.17 3.51
C GLY A 45 6.87 -7.14 3.79
N THR A 46 6.68 -6.15 2.91
CA THR A 46 5.57 -5.18 2.99
C THR A 46 4.23 -5.90 2.85
N ARG A 47 4.12 -6.83 1.90
CA ARG A 47 2.93 -7.65 1.71
C ARG A 47 2.57 -8.46 2.97
N ASP A 48 3.53 -9.10 3.60
CA ASP A 48 3.33 -9.86 4.83
C ASP A 48 2.86 -8.98 5.99
N MET A 49 3.41 -7.77 6.11
CA MET A 49 2.99 -6.77 7.09
C MET A 49 1.55 -6.30 6.83
N LEU A 50 1.22 -5.95 5.58
CA LEU A 50 -0.14 -5.57 5.20
C LEU A 50 -1.13 -6.70 5.52
N ARG A 51 -0.80 -7.94 5.17
CA ARG A 51 -1.62 -9.10 5.50
C ARG A 51 -1.91 -9.21 6.99
N PHE A 52 -0.89 -9.07 7.83
CA PHE A 52 -1.04 -9.12 9.28
C PHE A 52 -1.96 -7.99 9.77
N LEU A 53 -1.67 -6.76 9.38
CA LEU A 53 -2.43 -5.58 9.83
C LEU A 53 -3.89 -5.61 9.38
N LEU A 54 -4.15 -5.97 8.13
CA LEU A 54 -5.50 -6.01 7.57
C LEU A 54 -6.34 -7.14 8.18
N ARG A 55 -5.74 -8.29 8.46
CA ARG A 55 -6.42 -9.41 9.16
C ARG A 55 -6.75 -9.07 10.61
N GLU A 56 -5.89 -8.33 11.31
CA GLU A 56 -6.14 -7.90 12.69
C GLU A 56 -7.15 -6.76 12.76
N ARG A 57 -7.01 -5.75 11.92
CA ARG A 57 -7.85 -4.54 11.95
C ARG A 57 -9.20 -4.71 11.27
N LYS A 58 -9.26 -5.54 10.22
CA LYS A 58 -10.46 -5.79 9.41
C LYS A 58 -11.17 -4.50 8.97
N PRO A 59 -10.44 -3.54 8.39
CA PRO A 59 -11.02 -2.27 8.00
C PRO A 59 -12.10 -2.48 6.93
N LYS A 60 -13.11 -1.60 6.92
CA LYS A 60 -14.19 -1.61 5.93
C LYS A 60 -13.85 -0.75 4.72
N GLU A 61 -13.30 0.43 4.96
CA GLU A 61 -12.91 1.40 3.93
C GLU A 61 -11.40 1.56 3.93
N VAL A 62 -10.78 1.19 2.83
CA VAL A 62 -9.33 1.26 2.63
C VAL A 62 -9.02 2.27 1.53
N LEU A 63 -8.05 3.16 1.77
CA LEU A 63 -7.49 4.05 0.76
C LEU A 63 -6.06 3.65 0.46
N GLU A 64 -5.74 3.52 -0.82
CA GLU A 64 -4.37 3.35 -1.30
C GLU A 64 -3.96 4.55 -2.15
N ILE A 65 -2.76 5.07 -1.93
CA ILE A 65 -2.17 6.14 -2.72
C ILE A 65 -0.95 5.58 -3.44
N GLY A 66 -1.10 5.35 -4.75
CA GLY A 66 -0.12 4.68 -5.60
C GLY A 66 -0.58 3.26 -5.96
N THR A 67 -1.36 3.13 -7.05
CA THR A 67 -1.89 1.83 -7.52
C THR A 67 -0.85 1.04 -8.32
N ALA A 68 0.02 1.75 -9.06
CA ALA A 68 0.87 1.16 -10.10
C ALA A 68 0.06 0.25 -11.03
N VAL A 69 0.30 -1.06 -11.03
CA VAL A 69 -0.42 -2.04 -11.85
C VAL A 69 -1.57 -2.75 -11.10
N GLY A 70 -1.94 -2.28 -9.91
CA GLY A 70 -3.03 -2.85 -9.09
C GLY A 70 -2.62 -4.02 -8.21
N PHE A 71 -1.35 -4.40 -8.17
CA PHE A 71 -0.89 -5.58 -7.44
C PHE A 71 -1.12 -5.49 -5.93
N SER A 72 -0.76 -4.37 -5.31
CA SER A 72 -0.95 -4.13 -3.87
C SER A 72 -2.43 -4.10 -3.49
N ALA A 73 -3.28 -3.40 -4.25
CA ALA A 73 -4.72 -3.37 -4.04
C ALA A 73 -5.34 -4.78 -4.10
N LEU A 74 -4.98 -5.56 -5.11
CA LEU A 74 -5.43 -6.94 -5.26
C LEU A 74 -4.93 -7.85 -4.12
N CYS A 75 -3.68 -7.70 -3.68
CA CYS A 75 -3.19 -8.41 -2.49
C CYS A 75 -3.96 -8.01 -1.22
N MET A 76 -4.20 -6.72 -1.00
CA MET A 76 -4.98 -6.26 0.15
C MET A 76 -6.40 -6.81 0.13
N ARG A 77 -7.04 -6.87 -1.04
CA ARG A 77 -8.37 -7.47 -1.22
C ARG A 77 -8.45 -8.90 -0.70
N GLU A 78 -7.40 -9.72 -0.92
CA GLU A 78 -7.35 -11.11 -0.43
C GLU A 78 -7.28 -11.22 1.11
N TYR A 79 -6.79 -10.18 1.77
CA TYR A 79 -6.62 -10.18 3.23
C TYR A 79 -7.81 -9.57 3.97
N LEU A 80 -8.68 -8.87 3.25
CA LEU A 80 -9.81 -8.13 3.78
C LEU A 80 -11.09 -8.94 3.84
N PRO A 81 -12.00 -8.64 4.78
CA PRO A 81 -13.36 -9.16 4.74
C PRO A 81 -14.05 -8.84 3.40
N LYS A 82 -14.98 -9.69 2.95
CA LYS A 82 -15.72 -9.47 1.70
C LYS A 82 -16.56 -8.19 1.69
N SER A 83 -16.90 -7.66 2.85
CA SER A 83 -17.63 -6.38 3.01
C SER A 83 -16.75 -5.16 2.93
N SER A 84 -15.43 -5.32 2.81
CA SER A 84 -14.49 -4.20 2.72
C SER A 84 -14.36 -3.71 1.29
N HIS A 85 -14.13 -2.42 1.16
CA HIS A 85 -13.92 -1.74 -0.11
C HIS A 85 -12.57 -1.02 -0.13
N ILE A 86 -11.90 -1.03 -1.27
CA ILE A 86 -10.61 -0.37 -1.49
C ILE A 86 -10.80 0.74 -2.52
N THR A 87 -10.41 1.94 -2.18
CA THR A 87 -10.23 3.04 -3.13
C THR A 87 -8.74 3.20 -3.39
N THR A 88 -8.31 3.17 -4.64
CA THR A 88 -6.90 3.31 -5.00
C THR A 88 -6.70 4.42 -6.03
N ILE A 89 -5.58 5.16 -5.94
CA ILE A 89 -5.32 6.36 -6.75
C ILE A 89 -4.06 6.17 -7.59
N GLU A 90 -4.17 6.45 -8.90
CA GLU A 90 -3.04 6.43 -9.82
C GLU A 90 -3.14 7.59 -10.83
N LYS A 91 -1.99 8.14 -11.24
CA LYS A 91 -1.94 9.23 -12.22
C LYS A 91 -1.18 8.91 -13.49
N VAL A 92 -0.33 7.89 -13.47
CA VAL A 92 0.54 7.55 -14.59
C VAL A 92 -0.24 6.76 -15.62
N GLU A 93 -0.53 7.37 -16.78
CA GLU A 93 -1.40 6.80 -17.83
C GLU A 93 -1.02 5.37 -18.25
N MET A 94 0.28 5.10 -18.38
CA MET A 94 0.76 3.76 -18.71
C MET A 94 0.38 2.74 -17.62
N ARG A 95 0.45 3.13 -16.35
CA ARG A 95 0.08 2.27 -15.20
C ARG A 95 -1.43 2.13 -15.06
N LEU A 96 -2.17 3.19 -15.32
CA LEU A 96 -3.65 3.17 -15.33
C LEU A 96 -4.20 2.12 -16.28
N LYS A 97 -3.64 2.02 -17.50
CA LYS A 97 -4.05 1.01 -18.47
C LYS A 97 -3.86 -0.40 -17.90
N GLU A 98 -2.68 -0.70 -17.40
CA GLU A 98 -2.35 -2.01 -16.83
C GLU A 98 -3.20 -2.30 -15.58
N ALA A 99 -3.39 -1.31 -14.69
CA ALA A 99 -4.22 -1.44 -13.50
C ALA A 99 -5.68 -1.77 -13.85
N ARG A 100 -6.30 -1.06 -14.81
CA ARG A 100 -7.66 -1.35 -15.27
C ARG A 100 -7.80 -2.79 -15.76
N GLU A 101 -6.88 -3.23 -16.65
CA GLU A 101 -6.87 -4.60 -17.18
C GLU A 101 -6.76 -5.66 -16.05
N ASN A 102 -5.86 -5.43 -15.09
CA ASN A 102 -5.66 -6.35 -13.98
C ASN A 102 -6.85 -6.36 -12.99
N LEU A 103 -7.41 -5.20 -12.69
CA LEU A 103 -8.59 -5.10 -11.81
C LEU A 103 -9.82 -5.70 -12.47
N GLU A 104 -10.09 -5.43 -13.76
CA GLU A 104 -11.19 -6.04 -14.50
C GLU A 104 -11.09 -7.57 -14.53
N MET A 105 -9.87 -8.12 -14.62
CA MET A 105 -9.64 -9.55 -14.66
C MET A 105 -9.73 -10.23 -13.29
N LEU A 106 -9.25 -9.56 -12.22
CA LEU A 106 -8.98 -10.21 -10.93
C LEU A 106 -9.85 -9.72 -9.78
N ASP A 107 -10.52 -8.57 -9.89
CA ASP A 107 -11.46 -8.09 -8.86
C ASP A 107 -12.89 -8.55 -9.14
N GLU A 108 -13.11 -9.87 -9.04
CA GLU A 108 -14.40 -10.52 -9.38
C GLU A 108 -15.59 -9.99 -8.56
N ASP A 109 -15.36 -9.48 -7.36
CA ASP A 109 -16.39 -9.00 -6.44
C ASP A 109 -16.62 -7.48 -6.54
N ASP A 110 -15.93 -6.75 -7.45
CA ASP A 110 -15.99 -5.30 -7.66
C ASP A 110 -15.77 -4.50 -6.36
N ARG A 111 -14.73 -4.86 -5.63
CA ARG A 111 -14.38 -4.25 -4.33
C ARG A 111 -13.29 -3.20 -4.40
N ILE A 112 -12.74 -2.95 -5.58
CA ILE A 112 -11.66 -2.00 -5.80
C ILE A 112 -12.12 -0.90 -6.74
N THR A 113 -12.13 0.33 -6.27
CA THR A 113 -12.40 1.52 -7.10
C THR A 113 -11.07 2.21 -7.45
N LEU A 114 -10.71 2.22 -8.72
CA LEU A 114 -9.57 2.99 -9.23
C LEU A 114 -9.99 4.43 -9.51
N LEU A 115 -9.35 5.39 -8.85
CA LEU A 115 -9.47 6.81 -9.12
C LEU A 115 -8.26 7.29 -9.91
N GLU A 116 -8.50 7.90 -11.06
CA GLU A 116 -7.50 8.36 -11.99
C GLU A 116 -7.21 9.84 -11.78
N GLY A 117 -5.97 10.20 -11.49
CA GLY A 117 -5.58 11.58 -11.32
C GLY A 117 -4.44 11.80 -10.34
N ASP A 118 -4.02 13.06 -10.21
CA ASP A 118 -3.03 13.44 -9.22
C ASP A 118 -3.60 13.28 -7.81
N ALA A 119 -2.85 12.61 -6.94
CA ALA A 119 -3.32 12.31 -5.59
C ALA A 119 -3.69 13.57 -4.79
N ILE A 120 -2.99 14.70 -5.00
CA ILE A 120 -3.32 15.98 -4.32
C ILE A 120 -4.74 16.44 -4.67
N GLU A 121 -5.13 16.31 -5.93
CA GLU A 121 -6.46 16.74 -6.39
C GLU A 121 -7.53 15.73 -5.97
N VAL A 122 -7.25 14.44 -6.15
CA VAL A 122 -8.19 13.37 -5.80
C VAL A 122 -8.46 13.33 -4.29
N LEU A 123 -7.45 13.51 -3.44
CA LEU A 123 -7.65 13.55 -1.98
C LEU A 123 -8.57 14.71 -1.56
N LYS A 124 -8.42 15.89 -2.17
CA LYS A 124 -9.31 17.03 -1.93
C LYS A 124 -10.76 16.75 -2.38
N GLU A 125 -10.90 16.08 -3.53
CA GLU A 125 -12.22 15.66 -4.01
C GLU A 125 -12.87 14.67 -3.04
N LEU A 126 -12.13 13.70 -2.51
CA LEU A 126 -12.62 12.77 -1.50
C LEU A 126 -13.05 13.47 -0.22
N LEU A 127 -12.33 14.50 0.22
CA LEU A 127 -12.73 15.35 1.36
C LEU A 127 -14.04 16.09 1.09
N THR A 128 -14.25 16.64 -0.10
CA THR A 128 -15.52 17.32 -0.46
C THR A 128 -16.70 16.35 -0.50
N LYS A 129 -16.45 15.06 -0.73
CA LYS A 129 -17.44 13.97 -0.71
C LYS A 129 -17.63 13.36 0.69
N GLU A 130 -17.03 13.96 1.72
CA GLU A 130 -17.10 13.51 3.11
C GLU A 130 -16.69 12.02 3.28
N LYS A 131 -15.76 11.55 2.44
CA LYS A 131 -15.23 10.19 2.55
C LYS A 131 -14.35 10.06 3.80
N SER A 132 -14.36 8.86 4.38
CA SER A 132 -13.55 8.50 5.55
C SER A 132 -13.05 7.07 5.43
N TYR A 133 -11.83 6.83 5.86
CA TYR A 133 -11.16 5.53 5.69
C TYR A 133 -10.60 5.01 7.01
N ASP A 134 -10.79 3.71 7.24
CA ASP A 134 -10.30 3.00 8.44
C ASP A 134 -8.83 2.61 8.32
N PHE A 135 -8.34 2.46 7.08
CA PHE A 135 -6.97 2.09 6.77
C PHE A 135 -6.48 2.84 5.55
N ILE A 136 -5.31 3.45 5.65
CA ILE A 136 -4.69 4.15 4.52
C ILE A 136 -3.31 3.57 4.28
N PHE A 137 -3.06 3.12 3.05
CA PHE A 137 -1.76 2.68 2.58
C PHE A 137 -1.18 3.69 1.59
N MET A 138 0.01 4.20 1.90
CA MET A 138 0.66 5.23 1.09
C MET A 138 1.97 4.68 0.52
N ASP A 139 1.96 4.37 -0.78
CA ASP A 139 3.11 3.90 -1.57
C ASP A 139 3.23 4.72 -2.86
N ALA A 140 3.39 6.02 -2.73
CA ALA A 140 3.54 6.95 -3.84
C ALA A 140 4.96 7.53 -3.90
N ALA A 141 5.19 8.45 -4.84
CA ALA A 141 6.46 9.15 -4.96
C ALA A 141 6.83 9.89 -3.66
N LYS A 142 7.91 9.49 -3.04
CA LYS A 142 8.36 9.88 -1.69
C LYS A 142 8.42 11.38 -1.43
N GLY A 143 8.82 12.16 -2.42
CA GLY A 143 8.89 13.61 -2.32
C GLY A 143 7.53 14.29 -2.13
N GLN A 144 6.43 13.54 -2.26
CA GLN A 144 5.07 14.07 -2.16
C GLN A 144 4.38 13.74 -0.82
N TYR A 145 4.96 12.89 0.02
CA TYR A 145 4.31 12.44 1.27
C TYR A 145 3.88 13.60 2.18
N LEU A 146 4.74 14.59 2.36
CA LEU A 146 4.40 15.77 3.18
C LEU A 146 3.26 16.60 2.57
N ASN A 147 3.12 16.60 1.25
CA ASN A 147 2.04 17.29 0.56
C ASN A 147 0.70 16.55 0.70
N PHE A 148 0.72 15.21 0.78
CA PHE A 148 -0.49 14.40 0.95
C PHE A 148 -0.96 14.34 2.40
N LEU A 149 -0.04 14.41 3.36
CA LEU A 149 -0.28 14.10 4.76
C LEU A 149 -1.44 14.89 5.40
N PRO A 150 -1.61 16.21 5.18
CA PRO A 150 -2.75 16.94 5.74
C PRO A 150 -4.10 16.38 5.30
N ASP A 151 -4.26 16.13 3.99
CA ASP A 151 -5.50 15.64 3.40
C ASP A 151 -5.73 14.16 3.80
N VAL A 152 -4.66 13.37 3.86
CA VAL A 152 -4.69 11.98 4.34
C VAL A 152 -5.19 11.91 5.79
N ILE A 153 -4.65 12.74 6.68
CA ILE A 153 -5.08 12.78 8.08
C ILE A 153 -6.57 13.21 8.18
N ALA A 154 -7.00 14.15 7.35
CA ALA A 154 -8.39 14.61 7.35
C ALA A 154 -9.36 13.52 6.85
N LEU A 155 -8.91 12.59 6.00
CA LEU A 155 -9.67 11.44 5.50
C LEU A 155 -9.67 10.23 6.45
N MET A 156 -8.86 10.25 7.51
CA MET A 156 -8.83 9.16 8.48
C MET A 156 -10.07 9.15 9.36
N ALA A 157 -10.70 7.99 9.48
CA ALA A 157 -11.72 7.73 10.50
C ALA A 157 -11.11 7.75 11.92
N ASP A 158 -11.97 7.77 12.93
CA ASP A 158 -11.52 7.52 14.30
C ASP A 158 -10.93 6.10 14.37
N ASP A 159 -9.79 5.93 15.05
CA ASP A 159 -9.02 4.68 15.13
C ASP A 159 -8.44 4.17 13.78
N ALA A 160 -8.43 4.97 12.73
CA ALA A 160 -7.81 4.60 11.47
C ALA A 160 -6.31 4.38 11.59
N MET A 161 -5.79 3.52 10.72
CA MET A 161 -4.36 3.23 10.62
C MET A 161 -3.79 3.77 9.32
N LEU A 162 -2.69 4.52 9.41
CA LEU A 162 -1.89 4.95 8.27
C LEU A 162 -0.61 4.10 8.21
N VAL A 163 -0.37 3.50 7.07
CA VAL A 163 0.85 2.76 6.73
C VAL A 163 1.53 3.42 5.54
N SER A 164 2.79 3.74 5.67
CA SER A 164 3.57 4.31 4.56
C SER A 164 4.76 3.41 4.24
N ASP A 165 4.94 3.09 2.95
CA ASP A 165 6.09 2.32 2.49
C ASP A 165 7.27 3.23 2.13
N ASN A 166 8.49 2.69 2.23
CA ASN A 166 9.73 3.28 1.72
C ASN A 166 10.14 4.67 2.29
N ILE A 167 9.77 5.04 3.50
CA ILE A 167 10.12 6.34 4.10
C ILE A 167 11.64 6.56 4.23
N PHE A 168 12.43 5.50 4.35
CA PHE A 168 13.89 5.55 4.62
C PHE A 168 14.76 5.13 3.42
N HIS A 169 14.45 5.57 2.21
CA HIS A 169 15.11 5.04 1.02
C HIS A 169 16.57 5.48 0.82
N ASP A 170 17.09 6.58 1.29
CA ASP A 170 18.43 7.05 0.98
C ASP A 170 19.41 7.00 2.17
N GLY A 171 19.61 5.81 2.74
CA GLY A 171 20.84 5.53 3.49
C GLY A 171 20.99 6.12 4.89
N GLY A 172 19.92 6.66 5.48
CA GLY A 172 20.01 7.27 6.83
C GLY A 172 20.07 6.28 7.99
N LEU A 173 19.68 5.04 7.81
CA LEU A 173 19.72 3.97 8.82
C LEU A 173 19.96 2.61 8.15
N ALA A 174 21.20 2.39 7.73
CA ALA A 174 21.65 1.08 7.29
C ALA A 174 21.50 0.06 8.43
N GLY A 175 20.47 -0.77 8.36
CA GLY A 175 20.32 -1.90 9.27
C GLY A 175 18.94 -2.16 9.86
N LEU A 176 17.94 -1.33 9.65
CA LEU A 176 16.58 -1.62 10.10
C LEU A 176 15.75 -2.26 8.99
N ILE A 177 15.33 -3.47 9.24
CA ILE A 177 14.77 -4.48 8.32
C ILE A 177 13.32 -4.20 7.91
N LEU A 178 12.72 -3.08 8.29
CA LEU A 178 11.34 -2.74 7.93
C LEU A 178 11.30 -1.42 7.16
N PRO A 179 11.13 -1.46 5.82
CA PRO A 179 10.93 -0.25 5.02
C PRO A 179 9.55 0.38 5.20
N VAL A 180 8.76 -0.09 6.15
CA VAL A 180 7.39 0.39 6.42
C VAL A 180 7.39 1.19 7.71
N MET A 181 6.98 2.44 7.67
CA MET A 181 6.66 3.20 8.86
C MET A 181 5.18 2.99 9.20
N LEU A 182 4.93 2.35 10.32
CA LEU A 182 3.60 2.24 10.89
C LEU A 182 3.31 3.51 11.70
N CYS A 183 2.42 4.35 11.22
CA CYS A 183 1.89 5.46 11.99
C CYS A 183 0.44 5.13 12.38
N THR A 184 0.23 4.83 13.66
CA THR A 184 -1.12 4.72 14.20
C THR A 184 -1.51 6.10 14.71
N TYR A 185 -2.43 6.76 14.03
CA TYR A 185 -2.99 8.03 14.49
C TYR A 185 -4.35 7.74 15.13
N VAL A 186 -4.43 7.93 16.44
CA VAL A 186 -5.72 7.92 17.15
C VAL A 186 -6.13 9.38 17.30
N ARG A 187 -7.04 9.84 16.45
CA ARG A 187 -7.56 11.22 16.43
C ARG A 187 -8.13 11.64 17.79
N SER A 188 -8.58 10.69 18.59
CA SER A 188 -9.14 10.92 19.94
C SER A 188 -8.11 11.27 21.02
N ILE A 189 -6.80 11.00 20.80
CA ILE A 189 -5.78 11.19 21.85
C ILE A 189 -5.08 12.55 21.74
N TYR A 190 -5.08 13.21 20.58
CA TYR A 190 -4.38 14.49 20.38
C TYR A 190 -5.20 15.53 19.60
N PRO A 191 -6.21 16.18 20.25
CA PRO A 191 -6.92 17.31 19.64
C PRO A 191 -6.04 18.57 19.50
N CYS A 192 -4.80 18.58 19.98
CA CYS A 192 -3.99 19.80 20.15
C CYS A 192 -2.84 19.97 19.15
N PHE A 193 -2.70 19.14 18.11
CA PHE A 193 -1.56 19.23 17.18
C PHE A 193 -1.90 19.74 15.76
N LEU A 194 -3.07 20.32 15.56
CA LEU A 194 -3.32 21.11 14.34
C LEU A 194 -3.09 22.59 14.69
N PRO A 195 -2.09 23.28 14.14
CA PRO A 195 -2.08 24.73 14.15
C PRO A 195 -3.27 25.22 13.28
N LEU A 196 -4.02 26.15 13.85
CA LEU A 196 -5.07 26.93 13.19
C LEU A 196 -4.55 27.65 11.94
#